data_5fcf50a290156ef927fc7450f65e7276
#
_entry.id   5fcf50a290156ef927fc7450f65e7276
#
_cell.length_a   1.000
_cell.length_b   1.000
_cell.length_c   1.000
_cell.angle_alpha   90.00
_cell.angle_beta   90.00
_cell.angle_gamma   90.00
#
_symmetry.space_group_name_H-M   'P 1'
#
loop_
_entity.id
_entity.type
_entity.pdbx_description
1 polymer ?
#
loop_
_entity_poly.entity_id
_entity_poly.type
_entity_poly.pdbx_seq_one_letter_code
_entity_poly.pdbx_strand_id
1 'polypeptide(L)'
;LLQGITSLADEFQIPALDGEDLYNVFFQLRLDHPEIFWATGYKYRYYKDSPNIIFIPEYLFDKGKIKEHQKAMKSRVEKLVRPAQSLSEWEKEKYVHDFICQNVHYDKLKKAYSHEIIGPLGQGVGVCEGIAKAVKVLLDALGVWCVIAICGNNPEKGIKYRHTWNIVRIGGIYYHLDATFDNTLGKSDKVEDIRYDYFNLDDKQIFKDHEPLIAAAPHCRD
;
A
#
# COMPACT_ATOMS: atom_id res chain seq x y z
N LEU A 1 9.05 6.41 15.34
CA LEU A 1 8.29 5.21 14.98
C LEU A 1 9.05 4.32 14.01
N LEU A 2 9.40 4.82 12.84
CA LEU A 2 10.06 4.02 11.80
C LEU A 2 11.33 3.33 12.28
N GLN A 3 12.21 4.06 12.98
CA GLN A 3 13.46 3.50 13.51
C GLN A 3 13.20 2.35 14.50
N GLY A 4 12.27 2.52 15.44
CA GLY A 4 11.93 1.50 16.44
C GLY A 4 11.35 0.23 15.78
N ILE A 5 10.45 0.40 14.80
CA ILE A 5 9.85 -0.70 14.06
C ILE A 5 10.90 -1.41 13.18
N THR A 6 11.75 -0.67 12.51
CA THR A 6 12.81 -1.23 11.63
C THR A 6 13.85 -2.01 12.44
N SER A 7 14.18 -1.55 13.66
CA SER A 7 15.08 -2.26 14.56
C SER A 7 14.45 -3.46 15.27
N LEU A 8 13.18 -3.74 15.01
CA LEU A 8 12.39 -4.80 15.67
C LEU A 8 12.36 -4.66 17.20
N ALA A 9 12.28 -3.43 17.72
CA ALA A 9 12.19 -3.17 19.13
C ALA A 9 10.87 -3.72 19.70
N ASP A 10 10.90 -4.24 20.92
CA ASP A 10 9.70 -4.69 21.62
C ASP A 10 8.86 -3.51 22.11
N GLU A 11 9.53 -2.46 22.55
CA GLU A 11 8.93 -1.19 22.95
C GLU A 11 9.96 -0.06 22.84
N PHE A 12 9.47 1.17 22.70
CA PHE A 12 10.32 2.37 22.66
C PHE A 12 9.52 3.63 22.97
N GLN A 13 10.22 4.68 23.40
CA GLN A 13 9.61 5.97 23.69
C GLN A 13 9.37 6.79 22.43
N ILE A 14 8.24 7.46 22.40
CA ILE A 14 7.92 8.52 21.43
C ILE A 14 7.30 9.72 22.17
N PRO A 15 7.31 10.93 21.60
CA PRO A 15 6.56 12.06 22.13
C PRO A 15 5.08 11.70 22.31
N ALA A 16 4.48 12.22 23.38
CA ALA A 16 3.07 12.00 23.65
C ALA A 16 2.21 12.63 22.54
N LEU A 17 1.31 11.84 22.00
CA LEU A 17 0.26 12.24 21.07
C LEU A 17 -1.07 11.75 21.63
N ASP A 18 -2.17 12.41 21.26
CA ASP A 18 -3.48 11.82 21.54
C ASP A 18 -3.70 10.55 20.70
N GLY A 19 -4.72 9.77 21.05
CA GLY A 19 -4.93 8.46 20.44
C GLY A 19 -5.28 8.54 18.95
N GLU A 20 -5.97 9.60 18.51
CA GLU A 20 -6.33 9.82 17.13
C GLU A 20 -5.12 10.21 16.28
N ASP A 21 -4.33 11.15 16.75
CA ASP A 21 -3.09 11.58 16.09
C ASP A 21 -2.10 10.41 15.99
N LEU A 22 -1.93 9.63 17.04
CA LEU A 22 -1.05 8.45 17.02
C LEU A 22 -1.51 7.42 15.99
N TYR A 23 -2.82 7.17 15.92
CA TYR A 23 -3.40 6.27 14.93
C TYR A 23 -3.14 6.77 13.51
N ASN A 24 -3.39 8.05 13.25
CA ASN A 24 -3.19 8.64 11.93
C ASN A 24 -1.71 8.62 11.50
N VAL A 25 -0.80 8.94 12.42
CA VAL A 25 0.65 8.88 12.16
C VAL A 25 1.11 7.45 11.86
N PHE A 26 0.68 6.49 12.65
CA PHE A 26 1.03 5.08 12.44
C PHE A 26 0.45 4.54 11.11
N PHE A 27 -0.80 4.89 10.82
CA PHE A 27 -1.45 4.49 9.58
C PHE A 27 -0.72 5.07 8.35
N GLN A 28 -0.43 6.38 8.37
CA GLN A 28 0.28 7.06 7.29
C GLN A 28 1.70 6.50 7.11
N LEU A 29 2.40 6.21 8.20
CA LEU A 29 3.73 5.60 8.17
C LEU A 29 3.72 4.29 7.38
N ARG A 30 2.72 3.45 7.56
CA ARG A 30 2.59 2.18 6.85
C ARG A 30 2.25 2.33 5.37
N LEU A 31 1.59 3.43 4.99
CA LEU A 31 1.37 3.77 3.58
C LEU A 31 2.63 4.33 2.93
N ASP A 32 3.39 5.16 3.65
CA ASP A 32 4.63 5.76 3.15
C ASP A 32 5.79 4.75 3.09
N HIS A 33 5.77 3.77 3.99
CA HIS A 33 6.79 2.72 4.15
C HIS A 33 6.20 1.31 4.07
N PRO A 34 5.65 0.90 2.94
CA PRO A 34 5.03 -0.42 2.79
C PRO A 34 6.02 -1.59 2.94
N GLU A 35 7.32 -1.31 2.90
CA GLU A 35 8.37 -2.29 3.19
C GLU A 35 8.36 -2.78 4.65
N ILE A 36 7.75 -2.03 5.59
CA ILE A 36 7.61 -2.47 7.01
C ILE A 36 6.36 -3.36 7.21
N PHE A 37 6.17 -4.33 6.36
CA PHE A 37 4.99 -5.20 6.28
C PHE A 37 4.67 -6.01 7.54
N TRP A 38 5.57 -6.06 8.49
CA TRP A 38 5.41 -6.83 9.74
C TRP A 38 4.76 -6.06 10.88
N ALA A 39 4.68 -4.73 10.81
CA ALA A 39 4.07 -3.89 11.84
C ALA A 39 2.59 -3.66 11.52
N THR A 40 1.70 -4.45 12.13
CA THR A 40 0.27 -4.48 11.79
C THR A 40 -0.63 -3.79 12.79
N GLY A 41 -0.10 -3.45 13.97
CA GLY A 41 -0.82 -2.77 15.03
C GLY A 41 0.13 -2.28 16.11
N TYR A 42 -0.44 -1.72 17.14
CA TYR A 42 0.32 -1.27 18.30
C TYR A 42 -0.56 -1.19 19.55
N LYS A 43 0.12 -1.17 20.70
CA LYS A 43 -0.37 -0.72 21.99
C LYS A 43 0.51 0.40 22.50
N TYR A 44 0.05 1.16 23.49
CA TYR A 44 0.89 2.15 24.14
C TYR A 44 0.60 2.24 25.63
N ARG A 45 1.61 2.64 26.40
CA ARG A 45 1.46 2.97 27.82
C ARG A 45 1.59 4.48 27.99
N TYR A 46 0.62 5.02 28.65
CA TYR A 46 0.54 6.42 28.99
C TYR A 46 0.90 6.61 30.48
N TYR A 47 1.67 7.63 30.77
CA TYR A 47 1.99 8.05 32.14
C TYR A 47 1.58 9.49 32.32
N LYS A 48 0.84 9.77 33.42
CA LYS A 48 0.41 11.13 33.75
C LYS A 48 1.63 12.06 33.89
N ASP A 49 1.50 13.25 33.32
CA ASP A 49 2.54 14.30 33.32
C ASP A 49 3.86 13.94 32.61
N SER A 50 3.91 12.84 31.85
CA SER A 50 5.05 12.49 31.01
C SER A 50 4.93 13.14 29.62
N PRO A 51 6.02 13.76 29.10
CA PRO A 51 6.04 14.26 27.73
C PRO A 51 6.12 13.14 26.69
N ASN A 52 6.30 11.90 27.13
CA ASN A 52 6.46 10.74 26.28
C ASN A 52 5.48 9.63 26.64
N ILE A 53 5.18 8.80 25.65
CA ILE A 53 4.50 7.51 25.81
C ILE A 53 5.41 6.36 25.39
N ILE A 54 5.13 5.17 25.89
CA ILE A 54 5.81 3.93 25.43
C ILE A 54 4.98 3.33 24.32
N PHE A 55 5.57 3.27 23.13
CA PHE A 55 4.97 2.62 21.98
C PHE A 55 5.38 1.15 21.95
N ILE A 56 4.40 0.24 21.77
CA ILE A 56 4.58 -1.21 21.78
C ILE A 56 4.06 -1.73 20.43
N PRO A 57 4.92 -1.93 19.44
CA PRO A 57 4.47 -2.43 18.15
C PRO A 57 3.95 -3.87 18.26
N GLU A 58 2.91 -4.17 17.47
CA GLU A 58 2.41 -5.53 17.29
C GLU A 58 2.92 -6.05 15.94
N TYR A 59 3.69 -7.13 15.99
CA TYR A 59 4.30 -7.73 14.82
C TYR A 59 3.50 -8.93 14.32
N LEU A 60 3.41 -9.05 12.99
CA LEU A 60 2.69 -10.15 12.31
C LEU A 60 3.37 -11.51 12.52
N PHE A 61 4.68 -11.52 12.75
CA PHE A 61 5.51 -12.71 12.94
C PHE A 61 6.49 -12.49 14.10
N ASP A 62 7.10 -13.57 14.59
CA ASP A 62 8.28 -13.46 15.45
C ASP A 62 9.48 -12.82 14.71
N LYS A 63 10.45 -12.31 15.47
CA LYS A 63 11.59 -11.56 14.91
C LYS A 63 12.44 -12.38 13.94
N GLY A 64 12.57 -13.68 14.17
CA GLY A 64 13.29 -14.59 13.27
C GLY A 64 12.58 -14.72 11.92
N LYS A 65 11.28 -14.94 11.96
CA LYS A 65 10.42 -14.98 10.76
C LYS A 65 10.37 -13.65 10.01
N ILE A 66 10.32 -12.52 10.72
CA ILE A 66 10.39 -11.19 10.08
C ILE A 66 11.66 -11.08 9.26
N LYS A 67 12.83 -11.43 9.80
CA LYS A 67 14.11 -11.36 9.08
C LYS A 67 14.16 -12.27 7.85
N GLU A 68 13.60 -13.47 7.96
CA GLU A 68 13.46 -14.39 6.81
C GLU A 68 12.57 -13.78 5.72
N HIS A 69 11.42 -13.23 6.08
CA HIS A 69 10.49 -12.61 5.15
C HIS A 69 11.03 -11.31 4.55
N GLN A 70 11.76 -10.48 5.31
CA GLN A 70 12.45 -9.29 4.79
C GLN A 70 13.42 -9.67 3.66
N LYS A 71 14.24 -10.69 3.89
CA LYS A 71 15.19 -11.20 2.90
C LYS A 71 14.47 -11.75 1.67
N ALA A 72 13.42 -12.54 1.89
CA ALA A 72 12.62 -13.12 0.81
C ALA A 72 11.92 -12.04 -0.03
N MET A 73 11.31 -11.04 0.60
CA MET A 73 10.63 -9.94 -0.11
C MET A 73 11.61 -9.07 -0.88
N LYS A 74 12.76 -8.74 -0.30
CA LYS A 74 13.82 -8.02 -1.01
C LYS A 74 14.26 -8.76 -2.28
N SER A 75 14.56 -10.04 -2.17
CA SER A 75 14.92 -10.88 -3.31
C SER A 75 13.79 -10.98 -4.34
N ARG A 76 12.55 -11.09 -3.88
CA ARG A 76 11.38 -11.16 -4.75
C ARG A 76 11.20 -9.88 -5.56
N VAL A 77 11.27 -8.72 -4.91
CA VAL A 77 11.18 -7.40 -5.58
C VAL A 77 12.31 -7.24 -6.60
N GLU A 78 13.55 -7.51 -6.23
CA GLU A 78 14.70 -7.41 -7.13
C GLU A 78 14.54 -8.27 -8.38
N LYS A 79 14.04 -9.50 -8.24
CA LYS A 79 13.75 -10.40 -9.38
C LYS A 79 12.65 -9.89 -10.26
N LEU A 80 11.55 -9.39 -9.66
CA LEU A 80 10.39 -8.89 -10.39
C LEU A 80 10.71 -7.64 -11.20
N VAL A 81 11.46 -6.69 -10.65
CA VAL A 81 11.73 -5.42 -11.31
C VAL A 81 12.88 -5.48 -12.33
N ARG A 82 13.73 -6.48 -12.22
CA ARG A 82 14.92 -6.60 -13.09
C ARG A 82 14.61 -6.49 -14.59
N PRO A 83 13.58 -7.15 -15.15
CA PRO A 83 13.28 -7.05 -16.58
C PRO A 83 12.80 -5.66 -17.00
N ALA A 84 12.32 -4.85 -16.07
CA ALA A 84 11.73 -3.55 -16.35
C ALA A 84 12.66 -2.35 -16.07
N GLN A 85 13.89 -2.57 -15.58
CA GLN A 85 14.80 -1.50 -15.17
C GLN A 85 15.13 -0.49 -16.27
N SER A 86 15.24 -0.94 -17.52
CA SER A 86 15.60 -0.11 -18.67
C SER A 86 14.40 0.47 -19.42
N LEU A 87 13.18 0.17 -19.01
CA LEU A 87 11.96 0.66 -19.63
C LEU A 87 11.72 2.15 -19.30
N SER A 88 10.87 2.81 -20.10
CA SER A 88 10.35 4.15 -19.80
C SER A 88 9.46 4.15 -18.56
N GLU A 89 9.21 5.32 -17.97
CA GLU A 89 8.32 5.43 -16.79
C GLU A 89 6.94 4.83 -17.05
N TRP A 90 6.34 5.10 -18.20
CA TRP A 90 5.04 4.56 -18.59
C TRP A 90 5.07 3.03 -18.74
N GLU A 91 6.11 2.50 -19.39
CA GLU A 91 6.27 1.04 -19.54
C GLU A 91 6.53 0.34 -18.21
N LYS A 92 7.26 0.97 -17.30
CA LYS A 92 7.47 0.48 -15.91
C LYS A 92 6.15 0.42 -15.15
N GLU A 93 5.35 1.46 -15.24
CA GLU A 93 4.02 1.50 -14.64
C GLU A 93 3.12 0.39 -15.19
N LYS A 94 3.05 0.28 -16.51
CA LYS A 94 2.28 -0.77 -17.20
C LYS A 94 2.75 -2.16 -16.78
N TYR A 95 4.05 -2.38 -16.72
CA TYR A 95 4.63 -3.66 -16.28
C TYR A 95 4.17 -4.05 -14.88
N VAL A 96 4.20 -3.12 -13.94
CA VAL A 96 3.77 -3.36 -12.55
C VAL A 96 2.25 -3.60 -12.48
N HIS A 97 1.46 -2.78 -13.17
CA HIS A 97 0.01 -2.96 -13.26
C HIS A 97 -0.36 -4.35 -13.81
N ASP A 98 0.23 -4.73 -14.93
CA ASP A 98 -0.03 -6.01 -15.60
C ASP A 98 0.39 -7.19 -14.71
N PHE A 99 1.52 -7.08 -14.02
CA PHE A 99 1.95 -8.09 -13.05
C PHE A 99 0.88 -8.31 -11.97
N ILE A 100 0.35 -7.25 -11.39
CA ILE A 100 -0.70 -7.35 -10.37
C ILE A 100 -1.95 -8.02 -10.96
N CYS A 101 -2.41 -7.56 -12.12
CA CYS A 101 -3.63 -8.08 -12.75
C CYS A 101 -3.51 -9.56 -13.13
N GLN A 102 -2.31 -10.02 -13.50
CA GLN A 102 -2.07 -11.42 -13.92
C GLN A 102 -1.77 -12.37 -12.76
N ASN A 103 -1.19 -11.88 -11.65
CA ASN A 103 -0.60 -12.75 -10.63
C ASN A 103 -1.23 -12.61 -9.23
N VAL A 104 -2.09 -11.63 -9.01
CA VAL A 104 -2.67 -11.37 -7.68
C VAL A 104 -4.18 -11.58 -7.72
N HIS A 105 -4.70 -12.41 -6.81
CA HIS A 105 -6.12 -12.60 -6.59
C HIS A 105 -6.60 -11.74 -5.42
N TYR A 106 -7.83 -11.21 -5.53
CA TYR A 106 -8.42 -10.47 -4.42
C TYR A 106 -8.78 -11.41 -3.26
N ASP A 107 -8.27 -11.11 -2.07
CA ASP A 107 -8.51 -11.93 -0.88
C ASP A 107 -9.85 -11.59 -0.23
N LYS A 108 -10.86 -12.39 -0.52
CA LYS A 108 -12.20 -12.25 0.08
C LYS A 108 -12.21 -12.54 1.59
N LEU A 109 -11.23 -13.30 2.09
CA LEU A 109 -11.08 -13.62 3.50
C LEU A 109 -10.40 -12.52 4.31
N LYS A 110 -9.79 -11.53 3.62
CA LYS A 110 -9.15 -10.36 4.22
C LYS A 110 -8.14 -10.73 5.32
N LYS A 111 -7.30 -11.71 5.06
CA LYS A 111 -6.27 -12.15 6.00
C LYS A 111 -5.30 -11.00 6.31
N ALA A 112 -4.71 -11.00 7.50
CA ALA A 112 -3.81 -9.93 7.94
C ALA A 112 -2.66 -9.65 6.94
N TYR A 113 -2.02 -10.69 6.42
CA TYR A 113 -0.94 -10.56 5.43
C TYR A 113 -1.40 -10.03 4.06
N SER A 114 -2.69 -10.11 3.74
CA SER A 114 -3.25 -9.58 2.49
C SER A 114 -3.36 -8.06 2.46
N HIS A 115 -3.24 -7.39 3.61
CA HIS A 115 -3.12 -5.93 3.75
C HIS A 115 -1.69 -5.41 3.58
N GLU A 116 -0.72 -6.30 3.47
CA GLU A 116 0.71 -6.01 3.39
C GLU A 116 1.31 -6.60 2.11
N ILE A 117 2.53 -6.14 1.74
CA ILE A 117 3.18 -6.61 0.49
C ILE A 117 3.41 -8.12 0.44
N ILE A 118 3.53 -8.76 1.58
CA ILE A 118 3.74 -10.22 1.66
C ILE A 118 2.55 -11.00 1.09
N GLY A 119 1.34 -10.43 1.11
CA GLY A 119 0.19 -11.03 0.44
C GLY A 119 0.33 -11.04 -1.07
N PRO A 120 0.30 -9.90 -1.77
CA PRO A 120 0.42 -9.82 -3.22
C PRO A 120 1.74 -10.39 -3.76
N LEU A 121 2.87 -10.07 -3.15
CA LEU A 121 4.19 -10.45 -3.65
C LEU A 121 4.65 -11.84 -3.20
N GLY A 122 4.18 -12.31 -2.04
CA GLY A 122 4.57 -13.59 -1.48
C GLY A 122 3.56 -14.71 -1.69
N GLN A 123 2.26 -14.42 -1.53
CA GLN A 123 1.18 -15.41 -1.58
C GLN A 123 0.28 -15.27 -2.83
N GLY A 124 0.46 -14.23 -3.64
CA GLY A 124 -0.38 -13.96 -4.80
C GLY A 124 -1.83 -13.59 -4.45
N VAL A 125 -2.07 -13.06 -3.25
CA VAL A 125 -3.38 -12.60 -2.79
C VAL A 125 -3.27 -11.26 -2.07
N GLY A 126 -4.26 -10.40 -2.23
CA GLY A 126 -4.27 -9.10 -1.55
C GLY A 126 -5.64 -8.46 -1.54
N VAL A 127 -5.86 -7.59 -0.57
CA VAL A 127 -6.94 -6.60 -0.60
C VAL A 127 -6.39 -5.30 -1.22
N CYS A 128 -7.24 -4.29 -1.42
CA CYS A 128 -6.84 -3.03 -2.05
C CYS A 128 -5.60 -2.39 -1.41
N GLU A 129 -5.51 -2.40 -0.08
CA GLU A 129 -4.36 -1.87 0.67
C GLU A 129 -3.06 -2.62 0.34
N GLY A 130 -3.08 -3.94 0.37
CA GLY A 130 -1.90 -4.77 0.05
C GLY A 130 -1.49 -4.63 -1.42
N ILE A 131 -2.45 -4.54 -2.33
CA ILE A 131 -2.20 -4.32 -3.75
C ILE A 131 -1.56 -2.94 -3.98
N ALA A 132 -2.11 -1.87 -3.39
CA ALA A 132 -1.56 -0.52 -3.51
C ALA A 132 -0.14 -0.43 -2.92
N LYS A 133 0.12 -1.10 -1.80
CA LYS A 133 1.46 -1.20 -1.20
C LYS A 133 2.45 -1.95 -2.11
N ALA A 134 2.01 -3.06 -2.73
CA ALA A 134 2.84 -3.81 -3.66
C ALA A 134 3.19 -3.00 -4.91
N VAL A 135 2.23 -2.29 -5.49
CA VAL A 135 2.46 -1.36 -6.61
C VAL A 135 3.51 -0.32 -6.23
N LYS A 136 3.36 0.32 -5.05
CA LYS A 136 4.32 1.33 -4.59
C LYS A 136 5.73 0.76 -4.43
N VAL A 137 5.89 -0.38 -3.77
CA VAL A 137 7.21 -1.01 -3.57
C VAL A 137 7.89 -1.33 -4.90
N LEU A 138 7.16 -1.85 -5.87
CA LEU A 138 7.68 -2.18 -7.19
C LEU A 138 8.05 -0.93 -7.99
N LEU A 139 7.19 0.09 -7.99
CA LEU A 139 7.46 1.35 -8.68
C LEU A 139 8.61 2.14 -8.05
N ASP A 140 8.70 2.19 -6.71
CA ASP A 140 9.83 2.79 -5.99
C ASP A 140 11.15 2.11 -6.39
N ALA A 141 11.17 0.77 -6.48
CA ALA A 141 12.33 0.00 -6.92
C ALA A 141 12.72 0.26 -8.39
N LEU A 142 11.76 0.68 -9.21
CA LEU A 142 11.96 1.07 -10.61
C LEU A 142 12.25 2.57 -10.79
N GLY A 143 12.29 3.34 -9.70
CA GLY A 143 12.53 4.78 -9.75
C GLY A 143 11.35 5.61 -10.27
N VAL A 144 10.13 5.08 -10.25
CA VAL A 144 8.90 5.79 -10.62
C VAL A 144 8.23 6.32 -9.35
N TRP A 145 8.00 7.62 -9.31
CA TRP A 145 7.36 8.24 -8.15
C TRP A 145 5.93 7.74 -7.97
N CYS A 146 5.62 7.28 -6.76
CA CYS A 146 4.33 6.70 -6.41
C CYS A 146 3.98 6.96 -4.95
N VAL A 147 2.73 7.31 -4.70
CA VAL A 147 2.13 7.35 -3.35
C VAL A 147 0.86 6.51 -3.30
N ILE A 148 0.41 6.21 -2.10
CA ILE A 148 -0.86 5.53 -1.88
C ILE A 148 -1.92 6.58 -1.57
N ALA A 149 -2.98 6.58 -2.37
CA ALA A 149 -4.19 7.37 -2.18
C ALA A 149 -5.19 6.57 -1.34
N ILE A 150 -5.90 7.25 -0.46
CA ILE A 150 -6.93 6.65 0.38
C ILE A 150 -8.16 7.54 0.45
N CYS A 151 -9.34 6.96 0.29
CA CYS A 151 -10.63 7.60 0.51
C CYS A 151 -11.31 7.07 1.77
N GLY A 152 -12.29 7.83 2.25
CA GLY A 152 -13.16 7.44 3.36
C GLY A 152 -14.22 6.42 2.94
N ASN A 153 -14.92 5.87 3.92
CA ASN A 153 -16.18 5.20 3.70
C ASN A 153 -17.30 6.23 3.44
N ASN A 154 -18.39 5.78 2.85
CA ASN A 154 -19.60 6.58 2.65
C ASN A 154 -20.83 5.71 2.89
N PRO A 155 -21.33 5.66 4.15
CA PRO A 155 -22.48 4.83 4.51
C PRO A 155 -23.77 5.20 3.73
N GLU A 156 -23.95 6.46 3.37
CA GLU A 156 -25.13 6.92 2.60
C GLU A 156 -25.17 6.30 1.20
N LYS A 157 -24.00 6.02 0.61
CA LYS A 157 -23.87 5.30 -0.66
C LYS A 157 -23.68 3.79 -0.49
N GLY A 158 -23.81 3.28 0.74
CA GLY A 158 -23.57 1.86 1.04
C GLY A 158 -22.09 1.45 1.03
N ILE A 159 -21.16 2.40 0.97
CA ILE A 159 -19.71 2.16 0.97
C ILE A 159 -19.25 2.00 2.42
N LYS A 160 -19.03 0.77 2.83
CA LYS A 160 -18.72 0.40 4.23
C LYS A 160 -17.25 0.56 4.60
N TYR A 161 -16.34 0.50 3.63
CA TYR A 161 -14.90 0.42 3.86
C TYR A 161 -14.16 1.53 3.12
N ARG A 162 -13.01 1.94 3.69
CA ARG A 162 -12.03 2.77 3.00
C ARG A 162 -11.48 2.02 1.81
N HIS A 163 -11.14 2.76 0.74
CA HIS A 163 -10.47 2.20 -0.42
C HIS A 163 -9.12 2.87 -0.62
N THR A 164 -8.15 2.11 -1.11
CA THR A 164 -6.79 2.55 -1.39
C THR A 164 -6.39 2.19 -2.82
N TRP A 165 -5.70 3.12 -3.46
CA TRP A 165 -5.11 2.95 -4.79
C TRP A 165 -3.81 3.76 -4.86
N ASN A 166 -3.27 4.01 -6.03
CA ASN A 166 -2.02 4.74 -6.18
C ASN A 166 -2.21 6.03 -6.97
N ILE A 167 -1.33 7.00 -6.71
CA ILE A 167 -1.05 8.13 -7.59
C ILE A 167 0.40 8.00 -8.03
N VAL A 168 0.64 8.07 -9.34
CA VAL A 168 1.94 7.97 -9.97
C VAL A 168 2.30 9.26 -10.68
N ARG A 169 3.58 9.51 -10.90
CA ARG A 169 4.06 10.61 -11.74
C ARG A 169 4.75 10.04 -12.96
N ILE A 170 4.20 10.30 -14.14
CA ILE A 170 4.70 9.84 -15.43
C ILE A 170 4.94 11.06 -16.33
N GLY A 171 6.16 11.23 -16.80
CA GLY A 171 6.50 12.41 -17.64
C GLY A 171 6.26 13.75 -16.95
N GLY A 172 6.35 13.80 -15.63
CA GLY A 172 6.10 15.00 -14.84
C GLY A 172 4.62 15.27 -14.50
N ILE A 173 3.68 14.44 -14.97
CA ILE A 173 2.23 14.57 -14.74
C ILE A 173 1.78 13.49 -13.76
N TYR A 174 0.85 13.85 -12.86
CA TYR A 174 0.28 12.94 -11.87
C TYR A 174 -0.99 12.26 -12.39
N TYR A 175 -1.10 10.95 -12.17
CA TYR A 175 -2.23 10.14 -12.57
C TYR A 175 -2.67 9.20 -11.46
N HIS A 176 -3.97 8.90 -11.41
CA HIS A 176 -4.52 7.83 -10.60
C HIS A 176 -4.32 6.48 -11.30
N LEU A 177 -3.92 5.49 -10.51
CA LEU A 177 -3.75 4.11 -10.91
C LEU A 177 -4.43 3.19 -9.90
N ASP A 178 -5.50 2.51 -10.28
CA ASP A 178 -6.20 1.55 -9.42
C ASP A 178 -6.14 0.13 -9.98
N ALA A 179 -5.05 -0.55 -9.68
CA ALA A 179 -4.85 -1.93 -10.10
C ALA A 179 -5.85 -2.90 -9.45
N THR A 180 -6.41 -2.57 -8.29
CA THR A 180 -7.44 -3.38 -7.65
C THR A 180 -8.73 -3.40 -8.49
N PHE A 181 -9.21 -2.24 -8.92
CA PHE A 181 -10.41 -2.14 -9.75
C PHE A 181 -10.20 -2.78 -11.12
N ASP A 182 -9.07 -2.56 -11.76
CA ASP A 182 -8.75 -3.23 -13.02
C ASP A 182 -8.64 -4.74 -12.87
N ASN A 183 -8.18 -5.22 -11.72
CA ASN A 183 -8.03 -6.65 -11.45
C ASN A 183 -9.34 -7.35 -11.06
N THR A 184 -10.24 -6.68 -10.34
CA THR A 184 -11.43 -7.31 -9.71
C THR A 184 -12.72 -7.11 -10.47
N LEU A 185 -12.88 -5.98 -11.16
CA LEU A 185 -14.10 -5.67 -11.89
C LEU A 185 -14.10 -6.36 -13.27
N GLY A 186 -14.96 -7.34 -13.43
CA GLY A 186 -15.21 -7.99 -14.72
C GLY A 186 -14.26 -9.13 -15.09
N LYS A 187 -13.68 -9.81 -14.11
CA LYS A 187 -13.02 -11.11 -14.39
C LYS A 187 -14.04 -12.09 -14.95
N SER A 188 -13.97 -12.29 -16.26
CA SER A 188 -14.29 -13.58 -16.86
C SER A 188 -13.15 -14.55 -16.48
N ASP A 189 -13.43 -15.83 -16.36
CA ASP A 189 -12.42 -16.88 -16.07
C ASP A 189 -11.32 -17.01 -17.14
N LYS A 190 -11.23 -16.08 -18.07
CA LYS A 190 -10.24 -16.01 -19.14
C LYS A 190 -9.15 -15.01 -18.77
N VAL A 191 -7.96 -15.54 -18.52
CA VAL A 191 -6.73 -14.86 -18.12
C VAL A 191 -6.21 -13.81 -19.15
N GLU A 192 -6.86 -13.63 -20.29
CA GLU A 192 -6.26 -12.98 -21.45
C GLU A 192 -6.52 -11.48 -21.59
N ASP A 193 -7.49 -10.90 -20.87
CA ASP A 193 -7.84 -9.49 -21.05
C ASP A 193 -7.55 -8.66 -19.78
N ILE A 194 -6.35 -8.08 -19.70
CA ILE A 194 -6.03 -7.06 -18.69
C ILE A 194 -6.84 -5.81 -19.03
N ARG A 195 -7.52 -5.28 -18.00
CA ARG A 195 -8.27 -4.02 -18.09
C ARG A 195 -7.37 -2.85 -17.76
N TYR A 196 -7.65 -1.73 -18.40
CA TYR A 196 -6.97 -0.45 -18.18
C TYR A 196 -7.96 0.69 -17.94
N ASP A 197 -9.14 0.38 -17.39
CA ASP A 197 -10.20 1.38 -17.14
C ASP A 197 -9.82 2.35 -16.01
N TYR A 198 -8.92 1.92 -15.12
CA TYR A 198 -8.42 2.69 -13.98
C TYR A 198 -6.89 2.88 -14.06
N PHE A 199 -6.39 3.06 -15.25
CA PHE A 199 -4.98 3.28 -15.56
C PHE A 199 -4.77 4.70 -16.08
N ASN A 200 -3.96 5.50 -15.37
CA ASN A 200 -3.64 6.89 -15.72
C ASN A 200 -4.86 7.80 -15.87
N LEU A 201 -5.72 7.80 -14.86
CA LEU A 201 -6.88 8.69 -14.82
C LEU A 201 -6.55 10.03 -14.15
N ASP A 202 -7.24 11.09 -14.60
CA ASP A 202 -7.25 12.38 -13.91
C ASP A 202 -8.25 12.40 -12.73
N ASP A 203 -8.24 13.50 -11.94
CA ASP A 203 -9.16 13.67 -10.81
C ASP A 203 -10.63 13.62 -11.25
N LYS A 204 -10.96 14.21 -12.38
CA LYS A 204 -12.33 14.24 -12.91
C LYS A 204 -12.83 12.84 -13.28
N GLN A 205 -11.95 12.00 -13.76
CA GLN A 205 -12.26 10.64 -14.16
C GLN A 205 -12.40 9.72 -12.94
N ILE A 206 -11.42 9.72 -12.02
CA ILE A 206 -11.42 8.82 -10.89
C ILE A 206 -12.55 9.10 -9.90
N PHE A 207 -12.86 10.37 -9.63
CA PHE A 207 -13.90 10.76 -8.68
C PHE A 207 -15.34 10.63 -9.21
N LYS A 208 -15.54 10.03 -10.38
CA LYS A 208 -16.88 9.61 -10.83
C LYS A 208 -17.44 8.46 -9.99
N ASP A 209 -16.56 7.57 -9.52
CA ASP A 209 -16.94 6.37 -8.75
C ASP A 209 -16.09 6.11 -7.51
N HIS A 210 -15.01 6.86 -7.30
CA HIS A 210 -14.21 6.85 -6.08
C HIS A 210 -14.61 8.01 -5.17
N GLU A 211 -14.60 7.77 -3.86
CA GLU A 211 -14.87 8.80 -2.87
C GLU A 211 -13.68 9.78 -2.74
N PRO A 212 -13.92 11.01 -2.23
CA PRO A 212 -12.84 11.99 -2.03
C PRO A 212 -11.73 11.47 -1.13
N LEU A 213 -10.50 11.92 -1.39
CA LEU A 213 -9.34 11.58 -0.58
C LEU A 213 -9.47 12.14 0.83
N ILE A 214 -9.04 11.35 1.84
CA ILE A 214 -8.97 11.76 3.24
C ILE A 214 -7.54 12.15 3.66
N ALA A 215 -6.55 11.94 2.81
CA ALA A 215 -5.18 12.40 3.00
C ALA A 215 -4.75 13.29 1.84
N ALA A 216 -3.85 14.25 2.11
CA ALA A 216 -3.32 15.14 1.08
C ALA A 216 -2.54 14.34 0.02
N ALA A 217 -2.78 14.67 -1.24
CA ALA A 217 -2.11 14.08 -2.39
C ALA A 217 -2.02 15.10 -3.53
N PRO A 218 -1.12 14.91 -4.50
CA PRO A 218 -1.07 15.75 -5.70
C PRO A 218 -2.37 15.68 -6.49
N HIS A 219 -2.72 16.80 -7.12
CA HIS A 219 -3.82 16.84 -8.08
C HIS A 219 -3.39 16.18 -9.39
N CYS A 220 -4.25 15.30 -9.91
CA CYS A 220 -4.07 14.63 -11.19
C CYS A 220 -4.88 15.41 -12.25
N ARG A 221 -4.18 16.20 -13.04
CA ARG A 221 -4.78 17.07 -14.07
C ARG A 221 -4.13 16.80 -15.42
N ASP A 222 -4.91 16.93 -16.47
CA ASP A 222 -4.43 16.93 -17.85
C ASP A 222 -3.53 18.16 -18.13
#